data_1c5ba2b82fd128f5617bcea947ef8310
#
_entry.id   1c5ba2b82fd128f5617bcea947ef8310
#
_cell.length_a   1.000
_cell.length_b   1.000
_cell.length_c   1.000
_cell.angle_alpha   90.00
_cell.angle_beta   90.00
_cell.angle_gamma   90.00
#
_symmetry.space_group_name_H-M   'P 1'
#
loop_
_entity.id
_entity.type
_entity.pdbx_description
1 polymer ?
#
loop_
_entity_poly.entity_id
_entity_poly.type
_entity_poly.pdbx_seq_one_letter_code
_entity_poly.pdbx_strand_id
1 'polypeptide(L)'
;MEEQKECCCCYKTKERSEKEYKDLCNRLNRIEGQIRGIKGMLEKDAYCADILVQVSAANAALNSFTKVLLANHIKTCVTEDIKAGKEETVDELVTLLQKLMK
;
A
#
# COMPACT_ATOMS: atom_id res chain seq x y z
N MET A 1 -2.79 -24.73 12.51
CA MET A 1 -2.36 -24.19 12.58
C MET A 1 -1.16 -23.68 12.13
N GLU A 2 -0.24 -24.17 12.14
CA GLU A 2 0.87 -23.61 11.74
C GLU A 2 1.05 -23.46 10.37
N GLU A 3 0.27 -24.00 9.59
CA GLU A 3 0.44 -23.86 8.21
C GLU A 3 0.31 -22.46 7.77
N GLN A 4 -0.32 -21.62 8.53
CA GLN A 4 -0.41 -20.30 8.10
C GLN A 4 0.89 -19.63 8.00
N LYS A 5 1.88 -20.08 8.74
CA LYS A 5 3.14 -19.45 8.67
C LYS A 5 3.82 -19.64 7.39
N GLU A 6 3.45 -20.63 6.63
CA GLU A 6 4.16 -20.92 5.42
C GLU A 6 3.79 -20.03 4.30
N CYS A 7 2.59 -19.46 4.29
CA CYS A 7 2.17 -18.65 3.18
C CYS A 7 1.12 -17.68 3.63
N CYS A 8 1.53 -16.48 3.99
CA CYS A 8 0.57 -15.52 4.45
C CYS A 8 -0.39 -15.11 3.34
N CYS A 9 0.03 -15.19 2.08
CA CYS A 9 -0.85 -14.79 0.99
C CYS A 9 -1.99 -15.75 0.78
N CYS A 10 -1.78 -17.02 1.10
CA CYS A 10 -2.83 -18.01 0.92
C CYS A 10 -4.03 -17.75 1.78
N TYR A 11 -3.84 -17.11 2.91
CA TYR A 11 -4.93 -16.87 3.83
C TYR A 11 -5.45 -15.44 3.74
N LYS A 12 -4.92 -14.67 2.77
CA LYS A 12 -5.34 -13.29 2.56
C LYS A 12 -5.10 -12.41 3.76
N THR A 13 -4.20 -12.80 4.63
CA THR A 13 -3.81 -11.98 5.77
C THR A 13 -2.31 -12.02 5.87
N LYS A 14 -1.75 -11.08 6.61
CA LYS A 14 -0.33 -11.03 6.78
C LYS A 14 0.00 -10.46 8.14
N GLU A 15 0.90 -11.13 8.84
CA GLU A 15 1.39 -10.60 10.10
C GLU A 15 2.62 -9.77 9.80
N ARG A 16 2.60 -8.52 10.22
CA ARG A 16 3.73 -7.62 10.02
C ARG A 16 4.43 -7.39 11.32
N SER A 17 5.73 -7.05 11.25
CA SER A 17 6.44 -6.66 12.45
C SER A 17 5.81 -5.36 12.96
N GLU A 18 6.02 -5.11 14.25
CA GLU A 18 5.48 -3.92 14.84
C GLU A 18 6.03 -2.68 14.18
N LYS A 19 7.31 -2.72 13.81
CA LYS A 19 7.94 -1.59 13.17
C LYS A 19 7.34 -1.31 11.80
N GLU A 20 7.14 -2.35 11.03
CA GLU A 20 6.56 -2.20 9.70
C GLU A 20 5.13 -1.66 9.80
N TYR A 21 4.35 -2.23 10.70
CA TYR A 21 2.97 -1.79 10.88
C TYR A 21 2.92 -0.32 11.26
N LYS A 22 3.78 0.09 12.18
CA LYS A 22 3.81 1.46 12.63
C LYS A 22 4.18 2.41 11.52
N ASP A 23 5.18 2.04 10.72
CA ASP A 23 5.59 2.88 9.60
C ASP A 23 4.44 3.05 8.60
N LEU A 24 3.77 1.96 8.27
CA LEU A 24 2.68 2.03 7.31
C LEU A 24 1.50 2.85 7.86
N CYS A 25 1.19 2.68 9.14
CA CYS A 25 0.12 3.46 9.75
C CYS A 25 0.45 4.94 9.79
N ASN A 26 1.70 5.28 10.07
CA ASN A 26 2.10 6.69 10.10
C ASN A 26 1.97 7.31 8.73
N ARG A 27 2.31 6.57 7.68
CA ARG A 27 2.16 7.08 6.32
C ARG A 27 0.69 7.30 6.00
N LEU A 28 -0.17 6.37 6.38
CA LEU A 28 -1.60 6.53 6.12
C LEU A 28 -2.22 7.65 6.93
N ASN A 29 -1.76 7.83 8.18
CA ASN A 29 -2.26 8.92 9.00
C ASN A 29 -1.94 10.27 8.37
N ARG A 30 -0.74 10.37 7.78
CA ARG A 30 -0.37 11.61 7.12
C ARG A 30 -1.22 11.86 5.90
N ILE A 31 -1.49 10.80 5.12
CA ILE A 31 -2.34 10.91 3.94
C ILE A 31 -3.77 11.28 4.34
N GLU A 32 -4.24 10.68 5.41
CA GLU A 32 -5.57 10.98 5.92
C GLU A 32 -5.68 12.46 6.27
N GLY A 33 -4.62 13.01 6.88
CA GLY A 33 -4.60 14.44 7.20
C GLY A 33 -4.61 15.29 5.95
N GLN A 34 -3.91 14.86 4.90
CA GLN A 34 -3.91 15.59 3.65
C GLN A 34 -5.30 15.61 3.02
N ILE A 35 -6.00 14.48 3.07
CA ILE A 35 -7.34 14.42 2.51
C ILE A 35 -8.29 15.31 3.30
N ARG A 36 -8.16 15.32 4.61
CA ARG A 36 -8.96 16.20 5.45
C ARG A 36 -8.69 17.66 5.12
N GLY A 37 -7.43 17.99 4.84
CA GLY A 37 -7.07 19.33 4.43
C GLY A 37 -7.71 19.72 3.10
N ILE A 38 -7.73 18.79 2.16
CA ILE A 38 -8.36 19.04 0.86
C ILE A 38 -9.84 19.30 1.04
N LYS A 39 -10.50 18.52 1.90
CA LYS A 39 -11.91 18.71 2.17
C LYS A 39 -12.16 20.08 2.77
N GLY A 40 -11.28 20.52 3.67
CA GLY A 40 -11.40 21.85 4.25
C GLY A 40 -11.24 22.94 3.21
N MET A 41 -10.35 22.76 2.25
CA MET A 41 -10.19 23.72 1.17
C MET A 41 -11.47 23.83 0.35
N LEU A 42 -12.09 22.68 0.08
CA LEU A 42 -13.33 22.68 -0.68
C LEU A 42 -14.42 23.39 0.08
N GLU A 43 -14.49 23.20 1.39
CA GLU A 43 -15.50 23.85 2.22
C GLU A 43 -15.32 25.35 2.26
N LYS A 44 -14.11 25.84 2.11
CA LYS A 44 -13.82 27.26 2.13
C LYS A 44 -13.80 27.87 0.75
N ASP A 45 -14.21 27.10 -0.25
CA ASP A 45 -14.23 27.58 -1.65
C ASP A 45 -12.87 28.04 -2.13
N ALA A 46 -11.83 27.30 -1.76
CA ALA A 46 -10.47 27.61 -2.22
C ALA A 46 -10.40 27.50 -3.73
N TYR A 47 -9.42 28.19 -4.29
CA TYR A 47 -9.23 28.20 -5.73
C TYR A 47 -8.95 26.78 -6.25
N CYS A 48 -9.55 26.41 -7.37
CA CYS A 48 -9.46 25.06 -7.90
C CYS A 48 -8.03 24.60 -8.13
N ALA A 49 -7.19 25.47 -8.66
CA ALA A 49 -5.80 25.08 -8.92
C ALA A 49 -5.06 24.72 -7.64
N ASP A 50 -5.37 25.44 -6.55
CA ASP A 50 -4.72 25.13 -5.27
C ASP A 50 -5.17 23.79 -4.75
N ILE A 51 -6.45 23.47 -4.92
CA ILE A 51 -6.96 22.17 -4.50
C ILE A 51 -6.28 21.06 -5.32
N LEU A 52 -6.15 21.28 -6.62
CA LEU A 52 -5.53 20.26 -7.49
C LEU A 52 -4.07 20.03 -7.12
N VAL A 53 -3.35 21.07 -6.70
CA VAL A 53 -1.98 20.90 -6.25
C VAL A 53 -1.95 19.99 -5.02
N GLN A 54 -2.89 20.18 -4.10
CA GLN A 54 -2.94 19.36 -2.90
C GLN A 54 -3.33 17.92 -3.23
N VAL A 55 -4.21 17.73 -4.21
CA VAL A 55 -4.56 16.39 -4.66
C VAL A 55 -3.33 15.70 -5.24
N SER A 56 -2.53 16.43 -6.00
CA SER A 56 -1.32 15.85 -6.56
C SER A 56 -0.36 15.40 -5.46
N ALA A 57 -0.25 16.20 -4.40
CA ALA A 57 0.60 15.83 -3.27
C ALA A 57 0.08 14.58 -2.58
N ALA A 58 -1.23 14.46 -2.40
CA ALA A 58 -1.82 13.28 -1.77
C ALA A 58 -1.59 12.04 -2.64
N ASN A 59 -1.70 12.21 -3.97
CA ASN A 59 -1.43 11.10 -4.88
C ASN A 59 0.01 10.64 -4.77
N ALA A 60 0.96 11.57 -4.67
CA ALA A 60 2.36 11.22 -4.53
C ALA A 60 2.59 10.43 -3.24
N ALA A 61 1.92 10.84 -2.16
CA ALA A 61 2.06 10.16 -0.88
C ALA A 61 1.47 8.75 -0.96
N LEU A 62 0.33 8.59 -1.65
CA LEU A 62 -0.26 7.27 -1.83
C LEU A 62 0.64 6.38 -2.67
N ASN A 63 1.25 6.93 -3.72
CA ASN A 63 2.19 6.15 -4.53
C ASN A 63 3.38 5.70 -3.71
N SER A 64 3.86 6.55 -2.83
CA SER A 64 4.97 6.19 -1.96
C SER A 64 4.57 5.07 -1.01
N PHE A 65 3.35 5.16 -0.45
CA PHE A 65 2.84 4.10 0.41
C PHE A 65 2.76 2.78 -0.35
N THR A 66 2.26 2.84 -1.58
CA THR A 66 2.12 1.66 -2.42
C THR A 66 3.48 1.01 -2.67
N LYS A 67 4.50 1.82 -2.94
CA LYS A 67 5.82 1.28 -3.20
C LYS A 67 6.41 0.59 -1.98
N VAL A 68 6.22 1.17 -0.81
CA VAL A 68 6.74 0.56 0.42
C VAL A 68 6.01 -0.76 0.69
N LEU A 69 4.70 -0.74 0.58
CA LEU A 69 3.92 -1.94 0.83
C LEU A 69 4.27 -3.05 -0.16
N LEU A 70 4.40 -2.70 -1.44
CA LEU A 70 4.72 -3.67 -2.46
C LEU A 70 6.12 -4.23 -2.25
N ALA A 71 7.09 -3.39 -1.91
CA ALA A 71 8.44 -3.87 -1.67
C ALA A 71 8.47 -4.87 -0.53
N ASN A 72 7.73 -4.57 0.55
CA ASN A 72 7.66 -5.49 1.68
C ASN A 72 6.99 -6.79 1.28
N HIS A 73 5.94 -6.70 0.47
CA HIS A 73 5.23 -7.89 0.01
C HIS A 73 6.16 -8.79 -0.80
N ILE A 74 6.94 -8.20 -1.71
CA ILE A 74 7.86 -8.98 -2.52
C ILE A 74 8.94 -9.61 -1.66
N LYS A 75 9.49 -8.85 -0.73
CA LYS A 75 10.58 -9.35 0.08
C LYS A 75 10.17 -10.45 1.03
N THR A 76 8.92 -10.46 1.45
CA THR A 76 8.47 -11.45 2.41
C THR A 76 7.57 -12.49 1.78
N CYS A 77 6.33 -12.12 1.46
CA CYS A 77 5.35 -13.11 1.03
C CYS A 77 5.71 -13.78 -0.28
N VAL A 78 6.09 -13.00 -1.28
CA VAL A 78 6.38 -13.56 -2.59
C VAL A 78 7.61 -14.43 -2.53
N THR A 79 8.65 -13.96 -1.86
CA THR A 79 9.90 -14.72 -1.75
C THR A 79 9.66 -16.05 -1.05
N GLU A 80 8.90 -16.03 0.03
CA GLU A 80 8.65 -17.26 0.76
C GLU A 80 7.78 -18.23 -0.04
N ASP A 81 6.80 -17.69 -0.77
CA ASP A 81 5.97 -18.55 -1.58
C ASP A 81 6.75 -19.20 -2.70
N ILE A 82 7.68 -18.48 -3.31
CA ILE A 82 8.52 -19.04 -4.36
C ILE A 82 9.38 -20.16 -3.78
N LYS A 83 9.95 -19.93 -2.60
CA LYS A 83 10.76 -20.96 -1.97
C LYS A 83 9.95 -22.19 -1.62
N ALA A 84 8.68 -22.01 -1.35
CA ALA A 84 7.81 -23.13 -1.03
C ALA A 84 7.22 -23.78 -2.27
N GLY A 85 7.56 -23.30 -3.45
CA GLY A 85 7.08 -23.91 -4.68
C GLY A 85 5.72 -23.43 -5.14
N LYS A 86 5.25 -22.33 -4.60
CA LYS A 86 3.94 -21.82 -4.98
C LYS A 86 4.05 -20.83 -6.10
N GLU A 87 4.08 -21.33 -7.30
CA GLU A 87 4.34 -20.49 -8.45
C GLU A 87 3.19 -19.58 -8.82
N GLU A 88 1.99 -19.91 -8.39
CA GLU A 88 0.87 -19.04 -8.71
C GLU A 88 1.00 -17.66 -8.04
N THR A 89 1.84 -17.53 -7.03
CA THR A 89 2.09 -16.26 -6.42
C THR A 89 2.74 -15.30 -7.40
N VAL A 90 3.58 -15.83 -8.29
CA VAL A 90 4.21 -14.98 -9.30
C VAL A 90 3.16 -14.43 -10.26
N ASP A 91 2.20 -15.27 -10.65
CA ASP A 91 1.13 -14.81 -11.52
C ASP A 91 0.26 -13.76 -10.83
N GLU A 92 0.00 -13.96 -9.55
CA GLU A 92 -0.76 -12.96 -8.79
C GLU A 92 -0.03 -11.64 -8.72
N LEU A 93 1.30 -11.68 -8.56
CA LEU A 93 2.07 -10.46 -8.51
C LEU A 93 2.03 -9.73 -9.85
N VAL A 94 2.14 -10.47 -10.94
CA VAL A 94 2.08 -9.87 -12.26
C VAL A 94 0.73 -9.20 -12.47
N THR A 95 -0.36 -9.87 -12.08
CA THR A 95 -1.68 -9.30 -12.20
C THR A 95 -1.82 -8.03 -11.39
N LEU A 96 -1.29 -8.05 -10.16
CA LEU A 96 -1.35 -6.88 -9.30
C LEU A 96 -0.58 -5.72 -9.89
N LEU A 97 0.61 -5.98 -10.40
CA LEU A 97 1.41 -4.93 -11.02
C LEU A 97 0.71 -4.31 -12.21
N GLN A 98 0.03 -5.14 -13.00
CA GLN A 98 -0.70 -4.61 -14.14
C GLN A 98 -1.82 -3.67 -13.72
N LYS A 99 -2.48 -3.98 -12.61
CA LYS A 99 -3.52 -3.10 -12.10
C LYS A 99 -2.96 -1.80 -11.59
N LEU A 100 -1.79 -1.84 -10.97
CA LEU A 100 -1.19 -0.65 -10.40
C LEU A 100 -0.58 0.27 -11.44
N MET A 101 -0.21 -0.29 -12.57
CA MET A 101 0.48 0.48 -13.60
C MET A 101 -0.43 0.99 -14.71
N LYS A 102 -1.72 0.94 -14.50
CA LYS A 102 -2.62 1.42 -15.52
C LYS A 102 -2.57 2.89 -15.76
#